data_196c25762994686b4b32b529cac17f99
#
_entry.id   196c25762994686b4b32b529cac17f99
#
_cell.length_a   1.000
_cell.length_b   1.000
_cell.length_c   1.000
_cell.angle_alpha   90.00
_cell.angle_beta   90.00
_cell.angle_gamma   90.00
#
_symmetry.space_group_name_H-M   'P 1'
#
loop_
_entity.id
_entity.type
_entity.pdbx_description
1 polymer ?
#
loop_
_entity_poly.entity_id
_entity_poly.type
_entity_poly.pdbx_seq_one_letter_code
_entity_poly.pdbx_strand_id
1 'polypeptide(L)'
;MMKKSFTIFLAVLFFSVAAEAKKSTNHQNKRATVSAKSWVVADENVKIIKSSNANDLRSIASITKLMTAMVVLDANQDLDEKINDISRRQHLRLALIRSSNHSSDLLCEHYPGGY
;
A
#
# COMPACT_ATOMS: atom_id res chain seq x y z
N MET A 1 -50.32 -49.15 27.50
CA MET A 1 -50.60 -48.10 26.52
C MET A 1 -49.68 -46.87 26.65
N MET A 2 -48.46 -47.00 27.24
CA MET A 2 -47.53 -45.86 27.50
C MET A 2 -46.18 -45.93 26.76
N LYS A 3 -46.00 -46.90 25.86
CA LYS A 3 -44.67 -47.03 25.16
C LYS A 3 -44.59 -46.34 23.81
N LYS A 4 -45.70 -45.92 23.22
CA LYS A 4 -45.71 -45.26 21.87
C LYS A 4 -45.49 -43.74 21.92
N SER A 5 -45.77 -43.11 23.07
CA SER A 5 -45.62 -41.64 23.22
C SER A 5 -44.18 -41.22 23.46
N PHE A 6 -43.35 -42.10 24.06
CA PHE A 6 -41.95 -41.76 24.34
C PHE A 6 -41.06 -41.81 23.10
N THR A 7 -41.36 -42.68 22.14
CA THR A 7 -40.60 -42.83 20.91
C THR A 7 -40.80 -41.65 19.94
N ILE A 8 -41.99 -41.07 19.95
CA ILE A 8 -42.31 -39.87 19.12
C ILE A 8 -41.62 -38.63 19.69
N PHE A 9 -41.53 -38.50 21.01
CA PHE A 9 -40.87 -37.37 21.65
C PHE A 9 -39.35 -37.39 21.43
N LEU A 10 -38.72 -38.57 21.38
CA LEU A 10 -37.30 -38.71 21.10
C LEU A 10 -36.98 -38.41 19.62
N ALA A 11 -37.86 -38.73 18.68
CA ALA A 11 -37.68 -38.44 17.26
C ALA A 11 -37.77 -36.95 16.94
N VAL A 12 -38.59 -36.19 17.67
CA VAL A 12 -38.73 -34.75 17.49
C VAL A 12 -37.52 -33.99 18.02
N LEU A 13 -36.87 -34.50 19.09
CA LEU A 13 -35.63 -33.89 19.65
C LEU A 13 -34.43 -34.08 18.74
N PHE A 14 -34.37 -35.16 17.94
CA PHE A 14 -33.26 -35.35 16.99
C PHE A 14 -33.40 -34.53 15.72
N PHE A 15 -34.62 -34.09 15.36
CA PHE A 15 -34.86 -33.32 14.15
C PHE A 15 -34.55 -31.80 14.34
N SER A 16 -34.56 -31.31 15.56
CA SER A 16 -34.26 -29.89 15.85
C SER A 16 -32.79 -29.54 15.96
N VAL A 17 -31.90 -30.52 16.05
CA VAL A 17 -30.43 -30.28 16.11
C VAL A 17 -29.77 -30.27 14.72
N ALA A 18 -30.45 -30.76 13.69
CA ALA A 18 -29.87 -30.80 12.32
C ALA A 18 -30.06 -29.53 11.50
N ALA A 19 -30.71 -28.50 12.02
CA ALA A 19 -31.02 -27.27 11.27
C ALA A 19 -30.05 -26.09 11.51
N GLU A 20 -29.06 -26.19 12.42
CA GLU A 20 -28.16 -25.10 12.71
C GLU A 20 -26.74 -25.24 12.12
N ALA A 21 -26.48 -26.21 11.28
CA ALA A 21 -25.17 -26.40 10.67
C ALA A 21 -25.19 -26.11 9.17
N LYS A 22 -25.47 -24.88 8.74
CA LYS A 22 -25.02 -24.35 7.44
C LYS A 22 -25.27 -22.84 7.29
N LYS A 23 -24.72 -22.03 8.19
CA LYS A 23 -24.34 -20.70 7.80
C LYS A 23 -22.92 -20.78 7.25
N SER A 24 -22.80 -21.30 6.04
CA SER A 24 -21.61 -21.14 5.23
C SER A 24 -21.44 -19.63 5.05
N THR A 25 -20.58 -19.01 5.82
CA THR A 25 -20.04 -17.70 5.51
C THR A 25 -19.30 -17.84 4.20
N ASN A 26 -20.02 -17.60 3.12
CA ASN A 26 -19.43 -17.38 1.82
C ASN A 26 -18.66 -16.07 1.91
N HIS A 27 -17.45 -16.11 2.49
CA HIS A 27 -16.44 -15.10 2.29
C HIS A 27 -16.13 -15.16 0.79
N GLN A 28 -16.96 -14.50 0.00
CA GLN A 28 -16.54 -14.10 -1.32
C GLN A 28 -15.24 -13.31 -1.11
N ASN A 29 -14.15 -13.99 -1.41
CA ASN A 29 -12.84 -13.38 -1.55
C ASN A 29 -13.00 -12.31 -2.65
N LYS A 30 -13.47 -11.10 -2.28
CA LYS A 30 -13.44 -9.95 -3.15
C LYS A 30 -11.96 -9.75 -3.49
N ARG A 31 -11.55 -10.31 -4.61
CA ARG A 31 -10.20 -10.04 -5.14
C ARG A 31 -10.08 -8.54 -5.22
N ALA A 32 -9.15 -7.98 -4.47
CA ALA A 32 -8.83 -6.57 -4.57
C ALA A 32 -8.49 -6.27 -6.03
N THR A 33 -9.28 -5.42 -6.66
CA THR A 33 -9.02 -4.97 -8.02
C THR A 33 -8.17 -3.73 -7.95
N VAL A 34 -6.99 -3.79 -8.55
CA VAL A 34 -6.10 -2.63 -8.68
C VAL A 34 -6.56 -1.82 -9.89
N SER A 35 -6.97 -0.57 -9.68
CA SER A 35 -7.42 0.35 -10.73
C SER A 35 -6.26 1.05 -11.47
N ALA A 36 -5.03 0.94 -10.96
CA ALA A 36 -3.85 1.52 -11.59
C ALA A 36 -3.59 0.86 -12.94
N LYS A 37 -3.24 1.67 -13.95
CA LYS A 37 -2.93 1.20 -15.30
C LYS A 37 -1.63 0.40 -15.37
N SER A 38 -0.67 0.72 -14.51
CA SER A 38 0.59 -0.01 -14.34
C SER A 38 0.88 -0.18 -12.86
N TRP A 39 1.31 -1.36 -12.46
CA TRP A 39 1.66 -1.64 -11.07
C TRP A 39 2.63 -2.81 -10.98
N VAL A 40 3.41 -2.83 -9.91
CA VAL A 40 4.36 -3.89 -9.56
C VAL A 40 4.25 -4.19 -8.08
N VAL A 41 4.30 -5.46 -7.74
CA VAL A 41 4.50 -5.96 -6.38
C VAL A 41 5.82 -6.71 -6.37
N ALA A 42 6.74 -6.33 -5.51
CA ALA A 42 8.03 -6.99 -5.35
C ALA A 42 8.24 -7.39 -3.89
N ASP A 43 9.11 -8.36 -3.65
CA ASP A 43 9.58 -8.72 -2.31
C ASP A 43 10.71 -7.77 -1.86
N GLU A 44 11.24 -8.00 -0.67
CA GLU A 44 12.34 -7.23 -0.08
C GLU A 44 13.66 -7.30 -0.88
N ASN A 45 13.81 -8.32 -1.71
CA ASN A 45 14.96 -8.51 -2.59
C ASN A 45 14.74 -7.94 -4.00
N VAL A 46 13.70 -7.11 -4.19
CA VAL A 46 13.31 -6.50 -5.47
C VAL A 46 12.86 -7.54 -6.52
N LYS A 47 12.59 -8.79 -6.12
CA LYS A 47 12.04 -9.80 -7.01
C LYS A 47 10.56 -9.52 -7.26
N ILE A 48 10.18 -9.36 -8.51
CA ILE A 48 8.78 -9.10 -8.89
C ILE A 48 7.95 -10.35 -8.63
N ILE A 49 6.97 -10.22 -7.72
CA ILE A 49 5.99 -11.28 -7.40
C ILE A 49 4.82 -11.21 -8.37
N LYS A 50 4.35 -9.99 -8.67
CA LYS A 50 3.21 -9.76 -9.54
C LYS A 50 3.28 -8.35 -10.13
N SER A 51 2.84 -8.21 -11.37
CA SER A 51 2.82 -6.91 -12.04
C SER A 51 1.76 -6.86 -13.14
N SER A 52 1.48 -5.67 -13.60
CA SER A 52 0.73 -5.41 -14.82
C SER A 52 1.34 -4.19 -15.50
N ASN A 53 1.63 -4.31 -16.80
CA ASN A 53 2.20 -3.24 -17.61
C ASN A 53 3.45 -2.60 -16.97
N ALA A 54 4.32 -3.40 -16.35
CA ALA A 54 5.45 -2.92 -15.55
C ALA A 54 6.48 -2.13 -16.37
N ASN A 55 6.60 -2.42 -17.67
CA ASN A 55 7.56 -1.81 -18.58
C ASN A 55 6.98 -0.68 -19.43
N ASP A 56 5.70 -0.32 -19.23
CA ASP A 56 5.10 0.78 -19.96
C ASP A 56 5.71 2.11 -19.54
N LEU A 57 6.18 2.87 -20.53
CA LEU A 57 6.62 4.25 -20.30
C LEU A 57 5.43 5.13 -19.98
N ARG A 58 5.44 5.76 -18.81
CA ARG A 58 4.37 6.62 -18.32
C ARG A 58 4.93 7.86 -17.65
N SER A 59 4.24 8.98 -17.83
CA SER A 59 4.51 10.17 -17.02
C SER A 59 4.16 9.86 -15.56
N ILE A 60 5.14 10.02 -14.68
CA ILE A 60 5.01 9.76 -13.24
C ILE A 60 4.84 11.04 -12.41
N ALA A 61 4.83 12.20 -13.08
CA ALA A 61 4.63 13.50 -12.45
C ALA A 61 5.49 13.65 -11.16
N SER A 62 4.88 14.06 -10.06
CA SER A 62 5.57 14.31 -8.79
C SER A 62 6.19 13.08 -8.12
N ILE A 63 5.95 11.87 -8.60
CA ILE A 63 6.67 10.67 -8.12
C ILE A 63 8.18 10.82 -8.39
N THR A 64 8.58 11.58 -9.42
CA THR A 64 9.98 11.93 -9.71
C THR A 64 10.69 12.53 -8.49
N LYS A 65 9.99 13.25 -7.61
CA LYS A 65 10.57 13.83 -6.39
C LYS A 65 11.09 12.80 -5.39
N LEU A 66 10.63 11.56 -5.47
CA LEU A 66 11.22 10.45 -4.71
C LEU A 66 12.67 10.20 -5.15
N MET A 67 12.93 10.23 -6.47
CA MET A 67 14.30 10.10 -7.00
C MET A 67 15.16 11.29 -6.58
N THR A 68 14.65 12.53 -6.68
CA THR A 68 15.34 13.71 -6.16
C THR A 68 15.73 13.54 -4.71
N ALA A 69 14.82 13.08 -3.85
CA ALA A 69 15.09 12.86 -2.44
C ALA A 69 16.16 11.78 -2.22
N MET A 70 16.10 10.66 -2.95
CA MET A 70 17.08 9.58 -2.87
C MET A 70 18.49 10.09 -3.22
N VAL A 71 18.63 10.82 -4.32
CA VAL A 71 19.91 11.39 -4.78
C VAL A 71 20.46 12.37 -3.76
N VAL A 72 19.63 13.26 -3.21
CA VAL A 72 20.05 14.24 -2.18
C VAL A 72 20.51 13.55 -0.89
N LEU A 73 19.82 12.47 -0.49
CA LEU A 73 20.20 11.71 0.70
C LEU A 73 21.47 10.89 0.48
N ASP A 74 21.67 10.32 -0.70
CA ASP A 74 22.85 9.53 -1.07
C ASP A 74 24.14 10.38 -1.11
N ALA A 75 24.00 11.68 -1.37
CA ALA A 75 25.11 12.63 -1.34
C ALA A 75 25.67 12.92 0.07
N ASN A 76 25.03 12.39 1.13
CA ASN A 76 25.44 12.54 2.53
C ASN A 76 25.71 14.00 2.97
N GLN A 77 24.99 14.97 2.40
CA GLN A 77 25.09 16.38 2.76
C GLN A 77 24.43 16.61 4.14
N ASP A 78 24.90 17.65 4.83
CA ASP A 78 24.28 18.07 6.09
C ASP A 78 22.81 18.44 5.87
N LEU A 79 21.91 17.69 6.50
CA LEU A 79 20.46 17.89 6.39
C LEU A 79 19.97 19.11 7.19
N ASP A 80 20.76 19.61 8.12
CA ASP A 80 20.42 20.77 8.94
C ASP A 80 21.03 22.06 8.38
N GLU A 81 21.90 21.95 7.35
CA GLU A 81 22.35 23.08 6.56
C GLU A 81 21.17 23.87 6.00
N LYS A 82 21.23 25.19 6.17
CA LYS A 82 20.21 26.09 5.66
C LYS A 82 20.42 26.39 4.18
N ILE A 83 19.38 26.15 3.41
CA ILE A 83 19.25 26.56 2.02
C ILE A 83 18.20 27.67 2.00
N ASN A 84 18.62 28.90 1.71
CA ASN A 84 17.84 30.09 2.00
C ASN A 84 17.49 30.12 3.51
N ASP A 85 16.24 30.21 3.90
CA ASP A 85 15.82 30.39 5.29
C ASP A 85 15.53 29.09 6.05
N ILE A 86 15.41 27.96 5.33
CA ILE A 86 15.02 26.67 5.92
C ILE A 86 16.04 25.58 5.63
N SER A 87 16.04 24.52 6.46
CA SER A 87 17.04 23.46 6.33
C SER A 87 16.79 22.56 5.10
N ARG A 88 17.85 21.92 4.61
CA ARG A 88 17.78 20.89 3.56
C ARG A 88 16.71 19.84 3.89
N ARG A 89 16.64 19.40 5.14
CA ARG A 89 15.61 18.48 5.67
C ARG A 89 14.20 19.02 5.46
N GLN A 90 13.97 20.31 5.71
CA GLN A 90 12.67 20.94 5.51
C GLN A 90 12.31 21.02 4.03
N HIS A 91 13.27 21.32 3.15
CA HIS A 91 13.03 21.27 1.70
C HIS A 91 12.67 19.87 1.22
N LEU A 92 13.34 18.81 1.69
CA LEU A 92 12.97 17.42 1.39
C LEU A 92 11.52 17.12 1.82
N ARG A 93 11.14 17.53 3.02
CA ARG A 93 9.75 17.34 3.51
C ARG A 93 8.74 18.09 2.66
N LEU A 94 9.02 19.33 2.27
CA LEU A 94 8.14 20.12 1.41
C LEU A 94 8.03 19.51 0.01
N ALA A 95 9.13 19.04 -0.56
CA ALA A 95 9.13 18.36 -1.85
C ALA A 95 8.27 17.08 -1.83
N LEU A 96 8.43 16.24 -0.81
CA LEU A 96 7.76 14.94 -0.74
C LEU A 96 6.30 15.03 -0.25
N ILE A 97 6.03 15.84 0.78
CA ILE A 97 4.71 15.87 1.42
C ILE A 97 3.78 16.88 0.72
N ARG A 98 4.32 18.05 0.36
CA ARG A 98 3.56 19.13 -0.28
C ARG A 98 3.74 19.18 -1.79
N SER A 99 4.58 18.29 -2.32
CA SER A 99 4.92 18.27 -3.76
C SER A 99 5.48 19.62 -4.28
N SER A 100 6.22 20.34 -3.42
CA SER A 100 6.79 21.66 -3.75
C SER A 100 7.85 21.54 -4.84
N ASN A 101 7.62 22.15 -6.00
CA ASN A 101 8.60 22.25 -7.06
C ASN A 101 9.76 23.16 -6.63
N HIS A 102 9.44 24.33 -6.07
CA HIS A 102 10.45 25.28 -5.59
C HIS A 102 11.46 24.61 -4.62
N SER A 103 10.97 23.80 -3.66
CA SER A 103 11.88 23.08 -2.75
C SER A 103 12.71 22.03 -3.49
N SER A 104 12.17 21.38 -4.51
CA SER A 104 12.93 20.43 -5.32
C SER A 104 14.03 21.14 -6.14
N ASP A 105 13.73 22.30 -6.70
CA ASP A 105 14.66 23.09 -7.50
C ASP A 105 15.84 23.56 -6.61
N LEU A 106 15.55 24.11 -5.42
CA LEU A 106 16.59 24.51 -4.45
C LEU A 106 17.47 23.34 -4.01
N LEU A 107 16.91 22.15 -3.83
CA LEU A 107 17.69 20.94 -3.51
C LEU A 107 18.63 20.56 -4.65
N CYS A 108 18.20 20.73 -5.91
CA CYS A 108 19.04 20.49 -7.08
C CYS A 108 20.14 21.55 -7.25
N GLU A 109 19.83 22.83 -7.07
CA GLU A 109 20.80 23.95 -7.15
C GLU A 109 21.91 23.80 -6.12
N HIS A 110 21.61 23.31 -4.92
CA HIS A 110 22.56 23.11 -3.82
C HIS A 110 23.09 21.67 -3.74
N TYR A 111 22.94 20.89 -4.79
CA TYR A 111 23.53 19.57 -4.91
C TYR A 111 25.00 19.68 -5.37
N PRO A 112 25.94 18.84 -4.89
CA PRO A 112 27.33 18.85 -5.36
C PRO A 112 27.38 18.60 -6.88
N GLY A 113 27.87 19.62 -7.62
CA GLY A 113 27.85 19.61 -9.09
C GLY A 113 26.50 19.95 -9.73
N GLY A 114 25.57 20.50 -8.95
CA GLY A 114 24.34 21.11 -9.47
C GLY A 114 24.60 22.20 -10.50
N TYR A 115 23.58 22.56 -11.30
CA TYR A 115 23.67 23.57 -12.38
C TYR A 115 23.75 24.99 -11.88
#